data_d6f375bb87d8ddc6d30e02c9b530f63c
#
_entry.id   d6f375bb87d8ddc6d30e02c9b530f63c
#
_cell.length_a   1.000
_cell.length_b   1.000
_cell.length_c   1.000
_cell.angle_alpha   90.00
_cell.angle_beta   90.00
_cell.angle_gamma   90.00
#
_symmetry.space_group_name_H-M   'P 1'
#
loop_
_entity.id
_entity.type
_entity.pdbx_description
1 polymer ?
#
loop_
_entity_poly.entity_id
_entity_poly.type
_entity_poly.pdbx_seq_one_letter_code
_entity_poly.pdbx_strand_id
1 'polypeptide(L)'
;MLSDRRQIVLRVLIEEYIARALPVGSRTLVERYNLGISSATVRNELSSLEEEGYLVQPHTSSGRIPTDYGYRAFVDDLLAREKFDDENLVKALRESAGELDELMEKTSRALARLTDCMTLVIPPCSLSFDIKVVLSLIHISEPTRQAEIS
;
A
#
# COMPACT_ATOMS: atom_id res chain seq x y z
N MET A 1 19.34 -2.75 9.05
CA MET A 1 18.92 -1.57 8.27
C MET A 1 19.29 -1.83 6.83
N LEU A 2 18.34 -1.75 5.89
CA LEU A 2 18.59 -2.00 4.47
C LEU A 2 19.54 -0.93 3.91
N SER A 3 20.43 -1.33 2.98
CA SER A 3 21.22 -0.34 2.22
C SER A 3 20.29 0.49 1.31
N ASP A 4 20.70 1.72 0.99
CA ASP A 4 19.92 2.64 0.12
C ASP A 4 19.51 1.97 -1.19
N ARG A 5 20.38 1.17 -1.78
CA ARG A 5 20.11 0.41 -3.01
C ARG A 5 19.00 -0.61 -2.81
N ARG A 6 19.04 -1.39 -1.72
CA ARG A 6 17.97 -2.38 -1.42
C ARG A 6 16.65 -1.73 -1.14
N GLN A 7 16.64 -0.58 -0.45
CA GLN A 7 15.43 0.20 -0.23
C GLN A 7 14.81 0.64 -1.55
N ILE A 8 15.62 1.14 -2.49
CA ILE A 8 15.14 1.54 -3.81
C ILE A 8 14.57 0.33 -4.57
N VAL A 9 15.28 -0.80 -4.59
CA VAL A 9 14.82 -2.03 -5.28
C VAL A 9 13.53 -2.56 -4.66
N LEU A 10 13.43 -2.60 -3.33
CA LEU A 10 12.22 -3.03 -2.62
C LEU A 10 11.02 -2.12 -2.96
N ARG A 11 11.23 -0.81 -2.91
CA ARG A 11 10.21 0.19 -3.22
C ARG A 11 9.64 0.02 -4.62
N VAL A 12 10.49 0.03 -5.65
CA VAL A 12 10.02 -0.07 -7.04
C VAL A 12 9.38 -1.42 -7.34
N LEU A 13 9.80 -2.50 -6.64
CA LEU A 13 9.14 -3.80 -6.73
C LEU A 13 7.73 -3.74 -6.17
N ILE A 14 7.54 -3.12 -5.00
CA ILE A 14 6.23 -3.00 -4.36
C ILE A 14 5.32 -2.11 -5.21
N GLU A 15 5.81 -0.97 -5.71
CA GLU A 15 5.05 -0.09 -6.61
C GLU A 15 4.57 -0.84 -7.87
N GLU A 16 5.45 -1.62 -8.51
CA GLU A 16 5.09 -2.42 -9.70
C GLU A 16 4.10 -3.54 -9.35
N TYR A 17 4.25 -4.16 -8.17
CA TYR A 17 3.33 -5.19 -7.69
C TYR A 17 1.94 -4.62 -7.37
N ILE A 18 1.87 -3.46 -6.72
CA ILE A 18 0.59 -2.76 -6.45
C ILE A 18 -0.12 -2.42 -7.77
N ALA A 19 0.63 -1.95 -8.77
CA ALA A 19 0.06 -1.55 -10.06
C ALA A 19 -0.51 -2.72 -10.88
N ARG A 20 0.01 -3.95 -10.69
CA ARG A 20 -0.30 -5.08 -11.59
C ARG A 20 -0.81 -6.33 -10.92
N ALA A 21 -0.59 -6.49 -9.62
CA ALA A 21 -0.87 -7.71 -8.84
C ALA A 21 -0.20 -8.98 -9.43
N LEU A 22 0.95 -8.82 -10.11
CA LEU A 22 1.71 -9.92 -10.72
C LEU A 22 3.12 -10.00 -10.13
N PRO A 23 3.68 -11.22 -9.94
CA PRO A 23 5.05 -11.37 -9.48
C PRO A 23 6.05 -10.62 -10.36
N VAL A 24 6.97 -9.86 -9.73
CA VAL A 24 7.87 -8.92 -10.40
C VAL A 24 9.25 -9.52 -10.57
N GLY A 25 9.76 -9.52 -11.80
CA GLY A 25 11.10 -10.00 -12.15
C GLY A 25 12.12 -8.86 -12.26
N SER A 26 13.41 -9.19 -12.09
CA SER A 26 14.51 -8.21 -12.18
C SER A 26 14.57 -7.49 -13.54
N ARG A 27 14.21 -8.17 -14.63
CA ARG A 27 14.17 -7.58 -15.97
C ARG A 27 13.11 -6.49 -16.07
N THR A 28 11.91 -6.75 -15.56
CA THR A 28 10.79 -5.78 -15.53
C THR A 28 11.20 -4.51 -14.79
N LEU A 29 11.90 -4.64 -13.66
CA LEU A 29 12.36 -3.49 -12.87
C LEU A 29 13.37 -2.64 -13.63
N VAL A 30 14.34 -3.26 -14.33
CA VAL A 30 15.34 -2.52 -15.09
C VAL A 30 14.73 -1.84 -16.32
N GLU A 31 13.79 -2.50 -17.02
CA GLU A 31 13.16 -1.96 -18.24
C GLU A 31 12.21 -0.80 -17.94
N ARG A 32 11.55 -0.80 -16.76
CA ARG A 32 10.54 0.20 -16.42
C ARG A 32 11.04 1.33 -15.56
N TYR A 33 11.97 1.01 -14.67
CA TYR A 33 12.53 1.96 -13.72
C TYR A 33 14.01 2.16 -14.06
N ASN A 34 14.39 3.36 -14.38
CA ASN A 34 15.80 3.69 -14.70
C ASN A 34 16.69 3.60 -13.43
N LEU A 35 16.94 2.37 -12.98
CA LEU A 35 17.68 2.11 -11.73
C LEU A 35 19.20 2.36 -11.86
N GLY A 36 19.74 2.55 -13.05
CA GLY A 36 21.15 2.72 -13.29
C GLY A 36 22.02 1.50 -12.97
N ILE A 37 21.43 0.31 -12.75
CA ILE A 37 22.11 -0.95 -12.42
C ILE A 37 21.65 -2.08 -13.33
N SER A 38 22.49 -3.10 -13.46
CA SER A 38 22.21 -4.25 -14.33
C SER A 38 21.12 -5.16 -13.78
N SER A 39 20.43 -5.89 -14.65
CA SER A 39 19.43 -6.91 -14.25
C SER A 39 20.05 -8.01 -13.37
N ALA A 40 21.32 -8.33 -13.55
CA ALA A 40 22.03 -9.27 -12.69
C ALA A 40 22.20 -8.71 -11.26
N THR A 41 22.55 -7.43 -11.15
CA THR A 41 22.64 -6.74 -9.84
C THR A 41 21.28 -6.68 -9.16
N VAL A 42 20.22 -6.29 -9.89
CA VAL A 42 18.86 -6.30 -9.34
C VAL A 42 18.45 -7.69 -8.86
N ARG A 43 18.78 -8.74 -9.62
CA ARG A 43 18.49 -10.13 -9.21
C ARG A 43 19.17 -10.49 -7.88
N ASN A 44 20.43 -10.08 -7.70
CA ASN A 44 21.16 -10.34 -6.45
C ASN A 44 20.51 -9.60 -5.27
N GLU A 45 20.13 -8.32 -5.45
CA GLU A 45 19.44 -7.56 -4.40
C GLU A 45 18.07 -8.18 -4.07
N LEU A 46 17.32 -8.66 -5.08
CA LEU A 46 16.05 -9.36 -4.86
C LEU A 46 16.25 -10.67 -4.09
N SER A 47 17.34 -11.41 -4.34
CA SER A 47 17.66 -12.64 -3.59
C SER A 47 18.01 -12.33 -2.13
N SER A 48 18.79 -11.27 -1.88
CA SER A 48 19.08 -10.83 -0.51
C SER A 48 17.81 -10.36 0.23
N LEU A 49 16.92 -9.62 -0.43
CA LEU A 49 15.64 -9.20 0.15
C LEU A 49 14.70 -10.38 0.45
N GLU A 50 14.78 -11.44 -0.35
CA GLU A 50 14.05 -12.69 -0.11
C GLU A 50 14.63 -13.45 1.10
N GLU A 51 15.95 -13.58 1.19
CA GLU A 51 16.65 -14.19 2.33
C GLU A 51 16.37 -13.45 3.66
N GLU A 52 16.23 -12.11 3.59
CA GLU A 52 15.90 -11.25 4.72
C GLU A 52 14.37 -11.22 5.03
N GLY A 53 13.54 -11.90 4.24
CA GLY A 53 12.10 -12.05 4.46
C GLY A 53 11.23 -10.90 3.98
N TYR A 54 11.76 -9.91 3.27
CA TYR A 54 10.98 -8.81 2.68
C TYR A 54 10.18 -9.25 1.46
N LEU A 55 10.67 -10.24 0.74
CA LEU A 55 10.09 -10.77 -0.47
C LEU A 55 9.93 -12.29 -0.38
N VAL A 56 9.06 -12.85 -1.22
CA VAL A 56 8.93 -14.28 -1.41
C VAL A 56 8.76 -14.60 -2.90
N GLN A 57 9.29 -15.74 -3.32
CA GLN A 57 9.11 -16.27 -4.66
C GLN A 57 8.02 -17.33 -4.65
N PRO A 58 6.82 -17.08 -5.22
CA PRO A 58 5.71 -18.05 -5.17
C PRO A 58 6.03 -19.38 -5.87
N HIS A 59 6.78 -19.31 -6.97
CA HIS A 59 7.19 -20.48 -7.77
C HIS A 59 8.61 -20.28 -8.32
N THR A 60 9.35 -21.35 -8.51
CA THR A 60 10.77 -21.36 -8.90
C THR A 60 11.10 -20.53 -10.16
N SER A 61 10.15 -20.37 -11.09
CA SER A 61 10.31 -19.58 -12.32
C SER A 61 9.57 -18.25 -12.32
N SER A 62 8.87 -17.91 -11.22
CA SER A 62 8.13 -16.66 -11.09
C SER A 62 9.04 -15.51 -10.63
N GLY A 63 8.54 -14.27 -10.80
CA GLY A 63 9.09 -13.11 -10.11
C GLY A 63 8.91 -13.22 -8.59
N ARG A 64 9.13 -12.13 -7.90
CA ARG A 64 8.95 -12.02 -6.45
C ARG A 64 7.75 -11.18 -6.11
N ILE A 65 7.14 -11.45 -4.96
CA ILE A 65 6.04 -10.68 -4.39
C ILE A 65 6.45 -10.19 -3.00
N PRO A 66 5.94 -9.04 -2.54
CA PRO A 66 6.24 -8.56 -1.19
C PRO A 66 5.53 -9.40 -0.13
N THR A 67 6.19 -9.55 1.02
CA THR A 67 5.60 -10.07 2.25
C THR A 67 4.98 -8.94 3.08
N ASP A 68 4.22 -9.27 4.13
CA ASP A 68 3.72 -8.26 5.08
C ASP A 68 4.88 -7.45 5.70
N TYR A 69 6.01 -8.10 5.94
CA TYR A 69 7.22 -7.44 6.44
C TYR A 69 7.81 -6.47 5.40
N GLY A 70 7.80 -6.86 4.12
CA GLY A 70 8.21 -5.99 3.02
C GLY A 70 7.31 -4.75 2.90
N TYR A 71 5.99 -4.92 2.99
CA TYR A 71 5.06 -3.81 2.99
C TYR A 71 5.26 -2.85 4.16
N ARG A 72 5.50 -3.37 5.37
CA ARG A 72 5.79 -2.51 6.54
C ARG A 72 7.03 -1.66 6.32
N ALA A 73 8.11 -2.26 5.85
CA ALA A 73 9.33 -1.52 5.56
C ALA A 73 9.14 -0.44 4.48
N PHE A 74 8.29 -0.72 3.48
CA PHE A 74 7.92 0.25 2.44
C PHE A 74 7.13 1.43 3.02
N VAL A 75 6.13 1.17 3.86
CA VAL A 75 5.32 2.22 4.50
C VAL A 75 6.20 3.07 5.43
N ASP A 76 7.08 2.44 6.22
CA ASP A 76 8.01 3.16 7.10
C ASP A 76 8.96 4.08 6.31
N ASP A 77 9.45 3.62 5.13
CA ASP A 77 10.28 4.44 4.24
C ASP A 77 9.48 5.62 3.64
N LEU A 78 8.22 5.39 3.25
CA LEU A 78 7.34 6.46 2.78
C LEU A 78 7.09 7.51 3.86
N LEU A 79 6.72 7.10 5.06
CA LEU A 79 6.47 8.00 6.19
C LEU A 79 7.72 8.80 6.59
N ALA A 80 8.91 8.19 6.48
CA ALA A 80 10.16 8.86 6.76
C ALA A 80 10.54 9.93 5.72
N ARG A 81 10.11 9.75 4.47
CA ARG A 81 10.41 10.68 3.35
C ARG A 81 9.37 11.76 3.18
N GLU A 82 8.12 11.41 3.30
CA GLU A 82 7.03 12.37 3.31
C GLU A 82 6.99 12.99 4.71
N LYS A 83 7.54 14.19 4.81
CA LYS A 83 7.09 15.10 5.84
C LYS A 83 5.65 15.43 5.46
N PHE A 84 4.70 14.62 5.95
CA PHE A 84 3.31 15.06 5.94
C PHE A 84 3.31 16.43 6.60
N ASP A 85 2.91 17.43 5.86
CA ASP A 85 2.70 18.78 6.38
C ASP A 85 1.37 18.74 7.16
N ASP A 86 1.39 17.91 8.23
CA ASP A 86 0.25 17.63 9.10
C ASP A 86 -0.28 18.92 9.74
N GLU A 87 0.59 19.91 9.95
CA GLU A 87 0.20 21.17 10.56
C GLU A 87 -0.76 21.95 9.66
N ASN A 88 -0.52 22.00 8.36
CA ASN A 88 -1.40 22.71 7.42
C ASN A 88 -2.71 21.98 7.21
N LEU A 89 -2.69 20.65 7.14
CA LEU A 89 -3.91 19.83 7.03
C LEU A 89 -4.75 19.92 8.31
N VAL A 90 -4.13 19.77 9.48
CA VAL A 90 -4.81 19.88 10.78
C VAL A 90 -5.35 21.29 10.98
N LYS A 91 -4.61 22.32 10.60
CA LYS A 91 -5.05 23.71 10.67
C LYS A 91 -6.24 23.96 9.74
N ALA A 92 -6.18 23.53 8.49
CA ALA A 92 -7.27 23.64 7.53
C ALA A 92 -8.55 22.90 7.98
N LEU A 93 -8.40 21.72 8.57
CA LEU A 93 -9.53 20.97 9.15
C LEU A 93 -10.13 21.68 10.36
N ARG A 94 -9.30 22.25 11.26
CA ARG A 94 -9.78 23.00 12.43
C ARG A 94 -10.46 24.32 12.05
N GLU A 95 -9.90 25.06 11.09
CA GLU A 95 -10.45 26.33 10.62
C GLU A 95 -11.78 26.14 9.88
N SER A 96 -11.98 24.96 9.27
CA SER A 96 -13.17 24.66 8.49
C SER A 96 -14.29 23.94 9.24
N ALA A 97 -14.05 23.47 10.47
CA ALA A 97 -15.02 22.72 11.25
C ALA A 97 -15.63 23.56 12.38
N GLY A 98 -16.87 24.02 12.20
CA GLY A 98 -17.61 24.73 13.25
C GLY A 98 -18.21 23.79 14.32
N GLU A 99 -18.56 22.57 13.94
CA GLU A 99 -19.15 21.55 14.79
C GLU A 99 -18.47 20.19 14.62
N LEU A 100 -18.60 19.31 15.60
CA LEU A 100 -17.98 17.99 15.59
C LEU A 100 -18.39 17.15 14.37
N ASP A 101 -19.66 17.20 14.01
CA ASP A 101 -20.21 16.46 12.85
C ASP A 101 -19.57 16.93 11.53
N GLU A 102 -19.40 18.23 11.38
CA GLU A 102 -18.75 18.81 10.19
C GLU A 102 -17.27 18.41 10.12
N LEU A 103 -16.58 18.41 11.26
CA LEU A 103 -15.20 17.94 11.34
C LEU A 103 -15.08 16.47 10.95
N MET A 104 -15.96 15.63 11.43
CA MET A 104 -15.98 14.19 11.12
C MET A 104 -16.26 13.96 9.62
N GLU A 105 -17.22 14.65 9.04
CA GLU A 105 -17.53 14.53 7.62
C GLU A 105 -16.35 14.97 6.74
N LYS A 106 -15.73 16.10 7.06
CA LYS A 106 -14.57 16.62 6.31
C LYS A 106 -13.36 15.70 6.46
N THR A 107 -13.10 15.18 7.65
CA THR A 107 -12.03 14.21 7.91
C THR A 107 -12.25 12.93 7.13
N SER A 108 -13.46 12.38 7.15
CA SER A 108 -13.82 11.17 6.41
C SER A 108 -13.61 11.36 4.90
N ARG A 109 -14.06 12.48 4.35
CA ARG A 109 -13.88 12.82 2.92
C ARG A 109 -12.40 13.00 2.55
N ALA A 110 -11.62 13.67 3.41
CA ALA A 110 -10.19 13.88 3.17
C ALA A 110 -9.43 12.54 3.16
N LEU A 111 -9.67 11.70 4.15
CA LEU A 111 -9.06 10.37 4.23
C LEU A 111 -9.47 9.48 3.06
N ALA A 112 -10.75 9.47 2.67
CA ALA A 112 -11.22 8.70 1.52
C ALA A 112 -10.52 9.11 0.21
N ARG A 113 -10.25 10.41 0.03
CA ARG A 113 -9.50 10.92 -1.14
C ARG A 113 -8.02 10.56 -1.10
N LEU A 114 -7.39 10.60 0.08
CA LEU A 114 -5.97 10.30 0.25
C LEU A 114 -5.67 8.80 0.07
N THR A 115 -6.58 7.95 0.53
CA THR A 115 -6.37 6.50 0.54
C THR A 115 -7.03 5.78 -0.64
N ASP A 116 -7.88 6.49 -1.40
CA ASP A 116 -8.78 5.90 -2.42
C ASP A 116 -9.61 4.73 -1.88
N CYS A 117 -9.93 4.78 -0.58
CA CYS A 117 -10.69 3.78 0.15
C CYS A 117 -11.90 4.39 0.83
N MET A 118 -12.89 3.56 1.13
CA MET A 118 -13.99 3.98 2.00
C MET A 118 -13.46 4.21 3.41
N THR A 119 -13.70 5.40 3.96
CA THR A 119 -13.25 5.77 5.31
C THR A 119 -14.45 5.98 6.23
N LEU A 120 -14.39 5.35 7.40
CA LEU A 120 -15.37 5.50 8.46
C LEU A 120 -14.74 6.21 9.66
N VAL A 121 -15.26 7.38 10.01
CA VAL A 121 -14.86 8.13 11.20
C VAL A 121 -15.93 7.98 12.28
N ILE A 122 -15.56 7.48 13.44
CA ILE A 122 -16.47 7.23 14.56
C ILE A 122 -16.11 8.18 15.71
N PRO A 123 -17.09 8.93 16.27
CA PRO A 123 -16.81 9.83 17.39
C PRO A 123 -16.46 9.04 18.67
N PRO A 124 -15.66 9.61 19.57
CA PRO A 124 -15.21 8.95 20.79
C PRO A 124 -16.29 8.74 21.86
N CYS A 125 -17.52 9.20 21.64
CA CYS A 125 -18.54 9.13 22.68
C CYS A 125 -19.48 7.92 22.53
N SER A 126 -19.46 7.08 23.54
CA SER A 126 -20.59 6.40 24.19
C SER A 126 -21.30 5.24 23.51
N LEU A 127 -20.92 4.79 22.34
CA LEU A 127 -21.49 3.57 21.79
C LEU A 127 -20.39 2.55 21.60
N SER A 128 -20.37 1.54 22.48
CA SER A 128 -19.55 0.34 22.28
C SER A 128 -20.13 -0.41 21.07
N PHE A 129 -19.67 -0.04 19.88
CA PHE A 129 -19.92 -0.85 18.71
C PHE A 129 -18.92 -2.00 18.71
N ASP A 130 -19.42 -3.19 18.95
CA ASP A 130 -18.68 -4.41 18.63
C ASP A 130 -18.67 -4.55 17.12
N ILE A 131 -17.67 -4.00 16.46
CA ILE A 131 -17.47 -4.20 15.01
C ILE A 131 -16.96 -5.63 14.83
N LYS A 132 -17.90 -6.58 14.68
CA LYS A 132 -17.57 -8.00 14.46
C LYS A 132 -17.24 -8.33 13.01
N VAL A 133 -17.56 -7.45 12.07
CA VAL A 133 -17.36 -7.70 10.64
C VAL A 133 -16.90 -6.44 9.94
N VAL A 134 -15.67 -6.45 9.45
CA VAL A 134 -15.21 -5.49 8.45
C VAL A 134 -15.43 -6.13 7.09
N LEU A 135 -16.50 -5.74 6.40
CA LEU A 135 -16.73 -6.15 5.03
C LEU A 135 -15.82 -5.31 4.13
N SER A 136 -14.79 -5.93 3.58
CA SER A 136 -14.02 -5.33 2.50
C SER A 136 -14.89 -5.30 1.24
N LEU A 137 -15.31 -4.10 0.81
CA LEU A 137 -16.11 -3.90 -0.39
C LEU A 137 -15.34 -4.18 -1.69
N ILE A 138 -14.07 -4.54 -1.63
CA ILE A 138 -13.24 -4.91 -2.78
C ILE A 138 -13.81 -6.12 -3.54
N HIS A 139 -14.62 -6.97 -2.88
CA HIS A 139 -15.20 -8.18 -3.48
C HIS A 139 -16.59 -7.97 -4.13
N ILE A 140 -17.14 -6.77 -4.15
CA ILE A 140 -18.48 -6.51 -4.73
C ILE A 140 -18.42 -6.27 -6.25
N SER A 141 -17.25 -6.12 -6.85
CA SER A 141 -17.11 -5.83 -8.29
C SER A 141 -16.93 -7.06 -9.19
N GLU A 142 -16.90 -8.28 -8.67
CA GLU A 142 -16.96 -9.45 -9.53
C GLU A 142 -18.42 -9.82 -9.86
N PRO A 143 -18.88 -9.62 -11.10
CA PRO A 143 -20.18 -10.15 -11.50
C PRO A 143 -20.08 -11.67 -11.50
N THR A 144 -20.78 -12.30 -10.58
CA THR A 144 -21.02 -13.75 -10.60
C THR A 144 -21.66 -14.09 -11.94
N ARG A 145 -20.88 -14.56 -12.92
CA ARG A 145 -21.43 -15.26 -14.07
C ARG A 145 -22.01 -16.57 -13.55
N GLN A 146 -23.28 -16.54 -13.22
CA GLN A 146 -24.06 -17.77 -13.16
C GLN A 146 -24.08 -18.35 -14.58
N ALA A 147 -23.36 -19.44 -14.76
CA ALA A 147 -23.55 -20.29 -15.91
C ALA A 147 -24.96 -20.89 -15.79
N GLU A 148 -25.89 -20.40 -16.59
CA GLU A 148 -27.10 -21.13 -16.90
C GLU A 148 -26.71 -22.37 -17.67
N ILE A 149 -26.85 -23.52 -17.01
CA ILE A 149 -26.84 -24.84 -17.65
C ILE A 149 -28.32 -25.15 -17.95
N SER A 150 -28.67 -25.07 -19.20
CA SER A 150 -29.85 -25.72 -19.77
C SER A 150 -29.44 -27.04 -20.36
#